data_ba7940db1a75a0f3edb29d6e237a605d
#
_entry.id   ba7940db1a75a0f3edb29d6e237a605d
#
_cell.length_a   1.000
_cell.length_b   1.000
_cell.length_c   1.000
_cell.angle_alpha   90.00
_cell.angle_beta   90.00
_cell.angle_gamma   90.00
#
_symmetry.space_group_name_H-M   'P 1'
#
loop_
_entity.id
_entity.type
_entity.pdbx_description
1 polymer ?
#
loop_
_entity_poly.entity_id
_entity_poly.type
_entity_poly.pdbx_seq_one_letter_code
_entity_poly.pdbx_strand_id
1 'polypeptide(L)'
;MNLEKNLNKILIIDYGSQFTQLIARRIRELGVYSIIISHNKVKLNDILNNNVSGLILSGGPLNVYQANKVKFDQRIFNLGIPILGICFGHQILAKSLGGKVKKSKYREFGSATINKKNKSLLIKGFFNRSNACDVWMSHSD
;
A
#
# COMPACT_ATOMS: atom_id res chain seq x y z
N MET A 1 7.43 -24.48 20.84
CA MET A 1 6.81 -23.15 20.98
C MET A 1 7.06 -22.38 19.70
N ASN A 2 6.03 -22.10 18.90
CA ASN A 2 6.20 -21.56 17.53
C ASN A 2 6.43 -20.06 17.64
N LEU A 3 7.69 -19.62 17.68
CA LEU A 3 8.12 -18.21 17.80
C LEU A 3 7.55 -17.31 16.70
N GLU A 4 7.27 -17.88 15.52
CA GLU A 4 6.70 -17.15 14.39
C GLU A 4 5.27 -16.64 14.60
N LYS A 5 4.50 -17.25 15.50
CA LYS A 5 3.11 -16.83 15.78
C LYS A 5 3.01 -15.52 16.57
N ASN A 6 4.07 -15.14 17.27
CA ASN A 6 4.05 -13.97 18.16
C ASN A 6 4.70 -12.71 17.57
N LEU A 7 5.28 -12.80 16.38
CA LEU A 7 5.89 -11.64 15.73
C LEU A 7 4.84 -10.77 15.03
N ASN A 8 4.93 -9.47 15.25
CA ASN A 8 4.18 -8.50 14.48
C ASN A 8 4.57 -8.60 12.99
N LYS A 9 3.57 -8.66 12.13
CA LYS A 9 3.78 -8.90 10.69
C LYS A 9 3.16 -7.81 9.85
N ILE A 10 3.82 -7.47 8.76
CA ILE A 10 3.23 -6.70 7.68
C ILE A 10 2.75 -7.68 6.61
N LEU A 11 1.46 -7.64 6.30
CA LEU A 11 0.90 -8.39 5.19
C LEU A 11 0.85 -7.52 3.95
N ILE A 12 1.43 -8.01 2.87
CA ILE A 12 1.41 -7.36 1.57
C ILE A 12 0.42 -8.09 0.68
N ILE A 13 -0.64 -7.40 0.29
CA ILE A 13 -1.61 -7.90 -0.67
C ILE A 13 -1.09 -7.58 -2.07
N ASP A 14 -0.77 -8.63 -2.82
CA ASP A 14 -0.16 -8.52 -4.13
C ASP A 14 -1.20 -8.47 -5.25
N TYR A 15 -1.22 -7.36 -5.97
CA TYR A 15 -2.04 -7.15 -7.18
C TYR A 15 -1.28 -7.41 -8.48
N GLY A 16 -0.12 -8.07 -8.42
CA GLY A 16 0.71 -8.39 -9.57
C GLY A 16 1.77 -7.35 -9.89
N SER A 17 2.22 -6.59 -8.89
CA SER A 17 3.33 -5.64 -9.07
C SER A 17 4.66 -6.37 -9.14
N GLN A 18 5.50 -5.97 -10.09
CA GLN A 18 6.90 -6.41 -10.15
C GLN A 18 7.73 -5.95 -8.92
N PHE A 19 7.25 -4.97 -8.15
CA PHE A 19 7.93 -4.44 -6.98
C PHE A 19 7.50 -5.08 -5.66
N THR A 20 6.50 -5.99 -5.65
CA THR A 20 5.98 -6.58 -4.41
C THR A 20 7.06 -7.28 -3.60
N GLN A 21 7.94 -8.05 -4.26
CA GLN A 21 9.06 -8.73 -3.60
C GLN A 21 10.08 -7.73 -3.03
N LEU A 22 10.35 -6.64 -3.74
CA LEU A 22 11.25 -5.58 -3.27
C LEU A 22 10.68 -4.89 -2.02
N ILE A 23 9.38 -4.61 -2.00
CA ILE A 23 8.70 -4.03 -0.83
C ILE A 23 8.87 -4.98 0.38
N ALA A 24 8.60 -6.27 0.20
CA ALA A 24 8.75 -7.26 1.26
C ALA A 24 10.19 -7.33 1.79
N ARG A 25 11.16 -7.31 0.89
CA ARG A 25 12.58 -7.30 1.23
C ARG A 25 12.95 -6.06 2.05
N ARG A 26 12.53 -4.87 1.64
CA ARG A 26 12.80 -3.63 2.36
C ARG A 26 12.24 -3.62 3.77
N ILE A 27 11.03 -4.18 3.96
CA ILE A 27 10.42 -4.33 5.28
C ILE A 27 11.26 -5.25 6.17
N ARG A 28 11.75 -6.38 5.61
CA ARG A 28 12.58 -7.35 6.35
C ARG A 28 13.95 -6.78 6.69
N GLU A 29 14.54 -5.98 5.82
CA GLU A 29 15.80 -5.26 6.09
C GLU A 29 15.66 -4.29 7.27
N LEU A 30 14.45 -3.81 7.56
CA LEU A 30 14.12 -3.03 8.76
C LEU A 30 13.80 -3.88 10.00
N GLY A 31 14.03 -5.19 9.95
CA GLY A 31 13.78 -6.11 11.05
C GLY A 31 12.31 -6.47 11.27
N VAL A 32 11.42 -6.16 10.32
CA VAL A 32 9.99 -6.47 10.42
C VAL A 32 9.65 -7.66 9.53
N TYR A 33 8.94 -8.64 10.08
CA TYR A 33 8.51 -9.80 9.30
C TYR A 33 7.42 -9.40 8.29
N SER A 34 7.51 -9.88 7.06
CA SER A 34 6.53 -9.59 6.01
C SER A 34 6.08 -10.85 5.28
N ILE A 35 4.79 -10.91 4.96
CA ILE A 35 4.13 -11.99 4.22
C ILE A 35 3.52 -11.39 2.96
N ILE A 36 3.63 -12.07 1.84
CA ILE A 36 2.97 -11.71 0.59
C ILE A 36 1.85 -12.71 0.33
N ILE A 37 0.64 -12.20 0.10
CA ILE A 37 -0.50 -13.02 -0.33
C ILE A 37 -1.13 -12.36 -1.57
N SER A 38 -1.37 -13.14 -2.61
CA SER A 38 -2.06 -12.62 -3.79
C SER A 38 -3.50 -12.19 -3.46
N HIS A 39 -3.94 -11.08 -4.04
CA HIS A 39 -5.25 -10.48 -3.78
C HIS A 39 -6.43 -11.44 -3.95
N ASN A 40 -6.31 -12.44 -4.84
CA ASN A 40 -7.36 -13.44 -5.09
C ASN A 40 -7.37 -14.61 -4.10
N LYS A 41 -6.35 -14.71 -3.24
CA LYS A 41 -6.19 -15.76 -2.23
C LYS A 41 -6.33 -15.24 -0.80
N VAL A 42 -6.18 -13.94 -0.58
CA VAL A 42 -6.26 -13.35 0.76
C VAL A 42 -7.66 -13.49 1.34
N LYS A 43 -7.74 -13.97 2.57
CA LYS A 43 -8.97 -14.10 3.34
C LYS A 43 -8.86 -13.25 4.60
N LEU A 44 -10.01 -12.82 5.13
CA LEU A 44 -10.05 -12.04 6.38
C LEU A 44 -9.33 -12.76 7.54
N ASN A 45 -9.49 -14.09 7.62
CA ASN A 45 -8.84 -14.91 8.63
C ASN A 45 -7.31 -14.92 8.53
N ASP A 46 -6.74 -14.69 7.34
CA ASP A 46 -5.28 -14.60 7.18
C ASP A 46 -4.74 -13.36 7.91
N ILE A 47 -5.54 -12.33 8.04
CA ILE A 47 -5.20 -11.11 8.75
C ILE A 47 -5.42 -11.27 10.25
N LEU A 48 -6.59 -11.80 10.65
CA LEU A 48 -6.99 -11.92 12.05
C LEU A 48 -6.14 -12.93 12.83
N ASN A 49 -5.76 -14.05 12.18
CA ASN A 49 -5.09 -15.17 12.86
C ASN A 49 -3.56 -15.11 12.83
N ASN A 50 -2.97 -14.13 12.15
CA ASN A 50 -1.53 -14.06 11.91
C ASN A 50 -0.80 -12.91 12.60
N ASN A 51 -1.37 -12.24 13.58
CA ASN A 51 -0.78 -11.06 14.23
C ASN A 51 -0.33 -9.99 13.23
N VAL A 52 -1.18 -9.70 12.24
CA VAL A 52 -0.90 -8.67 11.25
C VAL A 52 -1.07 -7.30 11.89
N SER A 53 0.01 -6.53 11.95
CA SER A 53 0.06 -5.18 12.53
C SER A 53 -0.08 -4.07 11.50
N GLY A 54 -0.03 -4.40 10.22
CA GLY A 54 -0.22 -3.45 9.14
C GLY A 54 -0.39 -4.16 7.80
N LEU A 55 -1.06 -3.48 6.89
CA LEU A 55 -1.33 -3.96 5.53
C LEU A 55 -0.67 -3.06 4.50
N ILE A 56 -0.13 -3.66 3.45
CA ILE A 56 0.31 -2.94 2.26
C ILE A 56 -0.48 -3.47 1.07
N LEU A 57 -1.17 -2.59 0.38
CA LEU A 57 -1.80 -2.88 -0.90
C LEU A 57 -0.79 -2.51 -1.99
N SER A 58 -0.24 -3.49 -2.69
CA SER A 58 0.79 -3.25 -3.71
C SER A 58 0.23 -2.58 -4.97
N GLY A 59 1.10 -2.22 -5.88
CA GLY A 59 0.72 -1.88 -7.23
C GLY A 59 0.25 -3.10 -8.04
N GLY A 60 -0.08 -2.88 -9.29
CA GLY A 60 -0.46 -3.95 -10.22
C GLY A 60 -0.67 -3.41 -11.63
N PRO A 61 -0.81 -4.30 -12.61
CA PRO A 61 -1.01 -3.92 -14.02
C PRO A 61 -2.42 -3.42 -14.30
N LEU A 62 -3.34 -3.57 -13.32
CA LEU A 62 -4.72 -3.12 -13.46
C LEU A 62 -4.83 -1.65 -13.09
N ASN A 63 -5.78 -0.97 -13.70
CA ASN A 63 -6.19 0.37 -13.30
C ASN A 63 -7.52 0.32 -12.50
N VAL A 64 -7.85 1.42 -11.83
CA VAL A 64 -9.02 1.50 -10.95
C VAL A 64 -10.35 1.27 -11.68
N TYR A 65 -10.41 1.48 -13.01
CA TYR A 65 -11.62 1.20 -13.80
C TYR A 65 -11.84 -0.29 -14.01
N GLN A 66 -10.78 -1.07 -13.87
CA GLN A 66 -10.81 -2.53 -13.87
C GLN A 66 -10.91 -3.11 -12.46
N ALA A 67 -10.98 -2.27 -11.43
CA ALA A 67 -11.06 -2.69 -10.03
C ALA A 67 -12.26 -3.61 -9.73
N ASN A 68 -13.33 -3.54 -10.53
CA ASN A 68 -14.46 -4.48 -10.44
C ASN A 68 -14.07 -5.94 -10.73
N LYS A 69 -12.93 -6.17 -11.40
CA LYS A 69 -12.35 -7.50 -11.62
C LYS A 69 -11.58 -8.01 -10.40
N VAL A 70 -11.26 -7.12 -9.46
CA VAL A 70 -10.53 -7.45 -8.25
C VAL A 70 -11.53 -7.69 -7.13
N LYS A 71 -11.68 -8.95 -6.75
CA LYS A 71 -12.45 -9.32 -5.56
C LYS A 71 -11.61 -8.95 -4.34
N PHE A 72 -12.03 -7.94 -3.62
CA PHE A 72 -11.40 -7.51 -2.38
C PHE A 72 -12.45 -7.46 -1.26
N ASP A 73 -12.14 -8.08 -0.14
CA ASP A 73 -13.03 -8.06 1.02
C ASP A 73 -12.93 -6.70 1.73
N GLN A 74 -13.92 -5.85 1.51
CA GLN A 74 -13.95 -4.50 2.10
C GLN A 74 -13.96 -4.49 3.63
N ARG A 75 -14.32 -5.61 4.29
CA ARG A 75 -14.26 -5.72 5.76
C ARG A 75 -12.83 -5.55 6.29
N ILE A 76 -11.83 -5.77 5.46
CA ILE A 76 -10.41 -5.53 5.80
C ILE A 76 -10.15 -4.08 6.21
N PHE A 77 -10.88 -3.11 5.64
CA PHE A 77 -10.74 -1.69 5.98
C PHE A 77 -11.29 -1.35 7.38
N ASN A 78 -12.13 -2.20 7.93
CA ASN A 78 -12.76 -2.00 9.24
C ASN A 78 -12.02 -2.68 10.40
N LEU A 79 -10.88 -3.30 10.13
CA LEU A 79 -10.10 -4.04 11.15
C LEU A 79 -9.32 -3.13 12.12
N GLY A 80 -9.29 -1.81 11.88
CA GLY A 80 -8.49 -0.88 12.68
C GLY A 80 -6.97 -1.03 12.51
N ILE A 81 -6.51 -1.75 11.49
CA ILE A 81 -5.10 -1.98 11.18
C ILE A 81 -4.64 -0.88 10.21
N PRO A 82 -3.44 -0.28 10.41
CA PRO A 82 -2.88 0.66 9.45
C PRO A 82 -2.75 0.06 8.05
N ILE A 83 -3.15 0.80 7.03
CA ILE A 83 -3.12 0.37 5.63
C ILE A 83 -2.37 1.38 4.77
N LEU A 84 -1.38 0.91 4.02
CA LEU A 84 -0.64 1.68 3.03
C LEU A 84 -1.00 1.18 1.63
N GLY A 85 -1.51 2.07 0.79
CA GLY A 85 -1.70 1.79 -0.64
C GLY A 85 -0.55 2.34 -1.49
N ILE A 86 -0.07 1.55 -2.44
CA ILE A 86 1.01 1.92 -3.38
C ILE A 86 0.47 1.77 -4.80
N CYS A 87 0.56 2.81 -5.63
CA CYS A 87 0.07 2.82 -7.01
C CYS A 87 -1.40 2.35 -7.08
N PHE A 88 -1.67 1.26 -7.79
CA PHE A 88 -3.00 0.66 -7.90
C PHE A 88 -3.64 0.37 -6.53
N GLY A 89 -2.86 -0.09 -5.55
CA GLY A 89 -3.34 -0.27 -4.18
C GLY A 89 -3.80 1.02 -3.51
N HIS A 90 -3.15 2.15 -3.79
CA HIS A 90 -3.61 3.47 -3.35
C HIS A 90 -4.93 3.88 -4.01
N GLN A 91 -5.08 3.62 -5.31
CA GLN A 91 -6.34 3.90 -6.04
C GLN A 91 -7.51 3.06 -5.50
N ILE A 92 -7.28 1.77 -5.23
CA ILE A 92 -8.29 0.88 -4.60
C ILE A 92 -8.66 1.41 -3.22
N LEU A 93 -7.68 1.74 -2.39
CA LEU A 93 -7.90 2.26 -1.04
C LEU A 93 -8.75 3.53 -1.08
N ALA A 94 -8.38 4.50 -1.91
CA ALA A 94 -9.12 5.74 -2.06
C ALA A 94 -10.57 5.49 -2.49
N LYS A 95 -10.80 4.63 -3.49
CA LYS A 95 -12.14 4.29 -3.97
C LYS A 95 -12.96 3.55 -2.91
N SER A 96 -12.37 2.62 -2.19
CA SER A 96 -13.07 1.83 -1.16
C SER A 96 -13.48 2.66 0.05
N LEU A 97 -12.77 3.73 0.33
CA LEU A 97 -13.09 4.69 1.38
C LEU A 97 -14.00 5.84 0.90
N GLY A 98 -14.65 5.71 -0.26
CA GLY A 98 -15.59 6.70 -0.80
C GLY A 98 -14.93 7.85 -1.57
N GLY A 99 -13.63 7.79 -1.78
CA GLY A 99 -12.89 8.76 -2.59
C GLY A 99 -13.18 8.60 -4.09
N LYS A 100 -12.82 9.62 -4.86
CA LYS A 100 -12.96 9.63 -6.32
C LYS A 100 -11.59 9.48 -6.96
N VAL A 101 -11.43 8.49 -7.83
CA VAL A 101 -10.26 8.31 -8.67
C VAL A 101 -10.65 8.65 -10.10
N LYS A 102 -9.92 9.57 -10.71
CA LYS A 102 -10.16 10.03 -12.09
C LYS A 102 -8.93 9.75 -12.92
N LYS A 103 -9.13 9.44 -14.20
CA LYS A 103 -8.03 9.35 -15.16
C LYS A 103 -7.37 10.71 -15.30
N SER A 104 -6.05 10.74 -15.20
CA SER A 104 -5.31 11.96 -15.50
C SER A 104 -5.38 12.28 -17.00
N LYS A 105 -5.44 13.56 -17.32
CA LYS A 105 -5.30 14.04 -18.70
C LYS A 105 -3.83 14.11 -19.12
N TYR A 106 -2.93 14.16 -18.16
CA TYR A 106 -1.51 14.33 -18.36
C TYR A 106 -0.75 13.18 -17.71
N ARG A 107 0.28 12.73 -18.40
CA ARG A 107 1.27 11.80 -17.85
C ARG A 107 2.30 12.63 -17.09
N GLU A 108 2.78 12.12 -15.97
CA GLU A 108 3.78 12.80 -15.16
C GLU A 108 5.06 11.98 -15.12
N PHE A 109 6.09 12.50 -15.78
CA PHE A 109 7.43 11.93 -15.79
C PHE A 109 8.44 13.04 -15.54
N GLY A 110 9.39 12.79 -14.64
CA GLY A 110 10.46 13.71 -14.32
C GLY A 110 10.37 14.30 -12.93
N SER A 111 11.11 15.38 -12.71
CA SER A 111 11.15 16.07 -11.42
C SER A 111 9.83 16.77 -11.13
N ALA A 112 9.37 16.62 -9.88
CA ALA A 112 8.19 17.30 -9.37
C ALA A 112 8.39 17.68 -7.91
N THR A 113 7.80 18.79 -7.48
CA THR A 113 7.85 19.21 -6.08
C THR A 113 6.55 18.84 -5.39
N ILE A 114 6.64 18.03 -4.35
CA ILE A 114 5.51 17.70 -3.48
C ILE A 114 5.51 18.58 -2.24
N ASN A 115 4.31 18.97 -1.80
CA ASN A 115 4.10 19.81 -0.64
C ASN A 115 3.36 19.05 0.46
N LYS A 116 3.89 19.11 1.67
CA LYS A 116 3.26 18.55 2.85
C LYS A 116 1.97 19.31 3.18
N LYS A 117 0.85 18.62 3.17
CA LYS A 117 -0.45 19.21 3.54
C LYS A 117 -0.75 19.03 5.03
N ASN A 118 -0.53 17.84 5.57
CA ASN A 118 -0.86 17.48 6.94
C ASN A 118 0.29 16.75 7.63
N LYS A 119 0.29 16.70 8.96
CA LYS A 119 1.19 15.85 9.72
C LYS A 119 0.72 14.40 9.62
N SER A 120 1.65 13.47 9.40
CA SER A 120 1.40 12.04 9.41
C SER A 120 2.64 11.33 9.92
N LEU A 121 2.46 10.23 10.65
CA LEU A 121 3.56 9.36 11.07
C LEU A 121 4.31 8.77 9.88
N LEU A 122 3.62 8.45 8.79
CA LEU A 122 4.20 7.89 7.57
C LEU A 122 5.26 8.79 6.94
N ILE A 123 5.09 10.11 7.03
CA ILE A 123 5.99 11.09 6.42
C ILE A 123 6.85 11.81 7.46
N LYS A 124 6.90 11.30 8.71
CA LYS A 124 7.74 11.86 9.76
C LYS A 124 9.22 11.74 9.35
N GLY A 125 9.91 12.87 9.30
CA GLY A 125 11.31 12.92 8.88
C GLY A 125 11.56 13.00 7.36
N PHE A 126 10.54 12.77 6.54
CA PHE A 126 10.68 12.87 5.08
C PHE A 126 10.82 14.33 4.60
N PHE A 127 10.00 15.21 5.15
CA PHE A 127 10.08 16.64 4.89
C PHE A 127 10.91 17.31 5.99
N ASN A 128 12.19 17.40 5.88
CA ASN A 128 13.11 17.99 6.88
C ASN A 128 12.55 19.30 7.50
N ARG A 129 13.23 20.43 7.36
CA ARG A 129 12.76 21.75 7.82
C ARG A 129 11.85 22.45 6.79
N SER A 130 11.77 21.93 5.60
CA SER A 130 10.91 22.42 4.52
C SER A 130 9.56 21.68 4.54
N ASN A 131 8.51 22.36 4.09
CA ASN A 131 7.22 21.71 3.80
C ASN A 131 7.15 21.16 2.37
N ALA A 132 8.21 21.24 1.60
CA ALA A 132 8.33 20.81 0.23
C ALA A 132 9.50 19.85 0.05
N CYS A 133 9.39 18.93 -0.89
CA CYS A 133 10.45 18.01 -1.28
C CYS A 133 10.36 17.72 -2.77
N ASP A 134 11.51 17.69 -3.44
CA ASP A 134 11.58 17.30 -4.83
C ASP A 134 11.60 15.77 -4.93
N VAL A 135 10.80 15.25 -5.83
CA VAL A 135 10.65 13.82 -6.10
C VAL A 135 10.70 13.57 -7.61
N TRP A 136 10.88 12.31 -7.97
CA TRP A 136 10.80 11.88 -9.36
C TRP A 136 9.47 11.20 -9.60
N MET A 137 8.68 11.74 -10.50
CA MET A 137 7.41 11.17 -10.93
C MET A 137 7.62 10.24 -12.12
N SER A 138 6.91 9.12 -12.12
CA SER A 138 6.95 8.14 -13.22
C SER A 138 5.63 7.38 -13.28
N HIS A 139 4.59 8.04 -13.76
CA HIS A 139 3.29 7.41 -13.93
C HIS A 139 2.49 8.00 -15.09
N SER A 140 1.54 7.22 -15.59
CA SER A 140 0.69 7.56 -16.73
C SER A 140 -0.80 7.62 -16.40
N ASP A 141 -1.19 7.39 -15.16
CA ASP A 141 -2.58 7.33 -14.69
C ASP A 141 -2.88 8.49 -13.73
#